data_852edb23989227bb1707c20b3656b345
#
_entry.id   852edb23989227bb1707c20b3656b345
#
_cell.length_a   1.000
_cell.length_b   1.000
_cell.length_c   1.000
_cell.angle_alpha   90.00
_cell.angle_beta   90.00
_cell.angle_gamma   90.00
#
_symmetry.space_group_name_H-M   'P 1'
#
loop_
_entity.id
_entity.type
_entity.pdbx_description
1 polymer ?
#
loop_
_entity_poly.entity_id
_entity_poly.type
_entity_poly.pdbx_seq_one_letter_code
_entity_poly.pdbx_strand_id
1 'polypeptide(L)'
;MFLGLSRSIQTLNEVAIGDKPADLILENCSLVNVYSREIMPETQIAVSHDRIAYVGPDASHTKGKKTVIMNLKKKYVTPGFADPHIHVDQIVSPTEFTKKSLLCGVTSLFSDPIDIVSTCGYRGFKEFVRMTSELPTRFFHVVPGGVPVDRKFSHGREISLAEAKQALKIPGVLGLGEVFSWTKVTKRDPKTMKMLSTMLEND
;
A
#
# COMPACT_ATOMS: atom_id res chain seq x y z
N MET A 1 10.49 0.05 -6.09
CA MET A 1 10.41 -1.19 -5.26
C MET A 1 10.97 -0.86 -3.88
N PHE A 2 10.15 -0.94 -2.84
CA PHE A 2 10.62 -0.66 -1.46
C PHE A 2 11.59 -1.75 -1.01
N LEU A 3 12.73 -1.36 -0.45
CA LEU A 3 13.67 -2.31 0.13
C LEU A 3 13.02 -3.01 1.33
N GLY A 4 13.13 -4.34 1.40
CA GLY A 4 12.68 -5.08 2.58
C GLY A 4 13.40 -4.57 3.84
N LEU A 5 12.70 -4.53 4.98
CA LEU A 5 13.26 -4.01 6.25
C LEU A 5 14.59 -4.70 6.62
N SER A 6 14.69 -6.00 6.37
CA SER A 6 15.92 -6.78 6.62
C SER A 6 17.15 -6.27 5.88
N ARG A 7 16.96 -5.60 4.71
CA ARG A 7 18.09 -5.05 3.93
C ARG A 7 18.44 -3.62 4.34
N SER A 8 17.54 -2.91 5.00
CA SER A 8 17.72 -1.51 5.39
C SER A 8 18.04 -1.32 6.86
N ILE A 9 17.79 -2.31 7.72
CA ILE A 9 17.87 -2.16 9.17
C ILE A 9 19.25 -1.71 9.66
N GLN A 10 20.33 -2.23 9.08
CA GLN A 10 21.68 -1.82 9.46
C GLN A 10 21.91 -0.33 9.14
N THR A 11 21.60 0.09 7.91
CA THR A 11 21.75 1.50 7.49
C THR A 11 20.86 2.44 8.31
N LEU A 12 19.64 2.02 8.62
CA LEU A 12 18.75 2.81 9.48
C LEU A 12 19.32 3.00 10.88
N ASN A 13 19.91 1.94 11.46
CA ASN A 13 20.57 2.02 12.75
C ASN A 13 21.81 2.94 12.70
N GLU A 14 22.68 2.78 11.70
CA GLU A 14 23.85 3.64 11.51
C GLU A 14 23.47 5.13 11.38
N VAL A 15 22.37 5.44 10.68
CA VAL A 15 21.85 6.80 10.60
C VAL A 15 21.26 7.26 11.92
N ALA A 16 20.49 6.39 12.59
CA ALA A 16 19.83 6.74 13.86
C ALA A 16 20.83 7.10 14.97
N ILE A 17 22.02 6.50 14.98
CA ILE A 17 23.09 6.77 15.97
C ILE A 17 24.13 7.79 15.49
N GLY A 18 24.02 8.28 14.24
CA GLY A 18 24.88 9.32 13.68
C GLY A 18 26.18 8.83 13.00
N ASP A 19 26.35 7.51 12.82
CA ASP A 19 27.49 6.94 12.11
C ASP A 19 27.42 7.19 10.59
N LYS A 20 26.20 7.35 10.06
CA LYS A 20 25.94 7.75 8.68
C LYS A 20 24.99 8.94 8.63
N PRO A 21 25.13 9.82 7.62
CA PRO A 21 24.20 10.92 7.45
C PRO A 21 22.85 10.46 6.90
N ALA A 22 21.79 11.14 7.32
CA ALA A 22 20.48 11.05 6.72
C ALA A 22 20.44 11.70 5.32
N ASP A 23 19.52 11.26 4.46
CA ASP A 23 19.26 11.91 3.18
C ASP A 23 18.40 13.16 3.34
N LEU A 24 17.44 13.13 4.26
CA LEU A 24 16.51 14.22 4.54
C LEU A 24 16.28 14.34 6.04
N ILE A 25 16.25 15.58 6.53
CA ILE A 25 15.76 15.90 7.87
C ILE A 25 14.58 16.86 7.73
N LEU A 26 13.44 16.45 8.29
CA LEU A 26 12.30 17.33 8.52
C LEU A 26 12.48 17.96 9.90
N GLU A 27 12.55 19.29 9.95
CA GLU A 27 12.71 20.00 11.22
C GLU A 27 11.54 20.93 11.53
N ASN A 28 11.41 21.32 12.79
CA ASN A 28 10.41 22.26 13.26
C ASN A 28 8.99 21.83 12.86
N CYS A 29 8.60 20.60 13.23
CA CYS A 29 7.28 20.06 13.01
C CYS A 29 6.59 19.61 14.29
N SER A 30 5.27 19.43 14.24
CA SER A 30 4.46 18.77 15.27
C SER A 30 4.07 17.39 14.76
N LEU A 31 4.69 16.35 15.30
CA LEU A 31 4.40 14.97 14.90
C LEU A 31 3.11 14.48 15.56
N VAL A 32 2.15 14.04 14.75
CA VAL A 32 0.99 13.28 15.23
C VAL A 32 1.42 11.81 15.39
N ASN A 33 1.76 11.44 16.60
CA ASN A 33 2.19 10.09 16.92
C ASN A 33 0.97 9.17 17.11
N VAL A 34 0.68 8.36 16.12
CA VAL A 34 -0.49 7.47 16.12
C VAL A 34 -0.32 6.27 17.08
N TYR A 35 0.90 5.96 17.51
CA TYR A 35 1.16 4.87 18.46
C TYR A 35 0.86 5.33 19.89
N SER A 36 1.37 6.49 20.30
CA SER A 36 1.14 7.04 21.65
C SER A 36 -0.14 7.88 21.74
N ARG A 37 -0.77 8.22 20.60
CA ARG A 37 -1.97 9.06 20.48
C ARG A 37 -1.77 10.47 21.01
N GLU A 38 -0.59 11.03 20.80
CA GLU A 38 -0.23 12.37 21.25
C GLU A 38 0.36 13.20 20.09
N ILE A 39 0.38 14.51 20.27
CA ILE A 39 1.06 15.43 19.37
C ILE A 39 2.38 15.82 20.03
N MET A 40 3.48 15.48 19.37
CA MET A 40 4.84 15.79 19.82
C MET A 40 5.32 17.06 19.13
N PRO A 41 5.35 18.23 19.81
CA PRO A 41 5.84 19.47 19.22
C PRO A 41 7.35 19.43 19.06
N GLU A 42 7.87 20.34 18.24
CA GLU A 42 9.32 20.55 18.03
C GLU A 42 10.09 19.28 17.65
N THR A 43 9.40 18.37 16.98
CA THR A 43 9.98 17.09 16.55
C THR A 43 10.79 17.27 15.29
N GLN A 44 11.87 16.50 15.19
CA GLN A 44 12.69 16.33 13.99
C GLN A 44 12.64 14.88 13.53
N ILE A 45 12.63 14.67 12.21
CA ILE A 45 12.52 13.35 11.59
C ILE A 45 13.64 13.20 10.58
N ALA A 46 14.53 12.22 10.77
CA ALA A 46 15.55 11.88 9.81
C ALA A 46 15.12 10.69 8.95
N VAL A 47 15.32 10.83 7.65
CA VAL A 47 14.93 9.83 6.64
C VAL A 47 16.18 9.34 5.91
N SER A 48 16.26 8.05 5.71
CA SER A 48 17.26 7.41 4.87
C SER A 48 16.56 6.55 3.80
N HIS A 49 16.81 6.88 2.53
CA HIS A 49 16.16 6.29 1.37
C HIS A 49 14.63 6.40 1.47
N ASP A 50 13.94 5.29 1.62
CA ASP A 50 12.47 5.21 1.68
C ASP A 50 11.93 5.00 3.11
N ARG A 51 12.77 5.24 4.14
CA ARG A 51 12.41 4.92 5.53
C ARG A 51 12.80 6.01 6.52
N ILE A 52 12.02 6.11 7.58
CA ILE A 52 12.34 6.91 8.74
C ILE A 52 13.41 6.18 9.54
N ALA A 53 14.55 6.85 9.76
CA ALA A 53 15.66 6.34 10.55
C ALA A 53 15.62 6.84 11.99
N TYR A 54 15.21 8.11 12.22
CA TYR A 54 15.17 8.70 13.56
C TYR A 54 13.98 9.63 13.71
N VAL A 55 13.42 9.65 14.92
CA VAL A 55 12.37 10.60 15.35
C VAL A 55 12.71 11.05 16.75
N GLY A 56 12.84 12.36 16.97
CA GLY A 56 13.15 12.90 18.29
C GLY A 56 13.23 14.43 18.28
N PRO A 57 13.60 15.05 19.42
CA PRO A 57 13.68 16.50 19.54
C PRO A 57 14.86 17.12 18.76
N ASP A 58 15.91 16.34 18.53
CA ASP A 58 17.10 16.79 17.83
C ASP A 58 17.70 15.68 16.96
N ALA A 59 17.73 15.91 15.64
CA ALA A 59 18.33 15.03 14.65
C ALA A 59 19.69 15.55 14.12
N SER A 60 20.30 16.53 14.76
CA SER A 60 21.55 17.16 14.29
C SER A 60 22.70 16.19 14.11
N HIS A 61 22.75 15.14 14.95
CA HIS A 61 23.74 14.06 14.89
C HIS A 61 23.64 13.22 13.60
N THR A 62 22.50 13.27 12.89
CA THR A 62 22.31 12.56 11.62
C THR A 62 22.61 13.44 10.40
N LYS A 63 23.03 14.70 10.60
CA LYS A 63 23.25 15.65 9.53
C LYS A 63 24.62 15.46 8.87
N GLY A 64 24.65 15.39 7.55
CA GLY A 64 25.85 15.37 6.72
C GLY A 64 25.90 16.48 5.67
N LYS A 65 26.98 16.55 4.92
CA LYS A 65 27.18 17.60 3.90
C LYS A 65 26.13 17.60 2.78
N LYS A 66 25.51 16.45 2.50
CA LYS A 66 24.51 16.27 1.44
C LYS A 66 23.08 16.13 1.96
N THR A 67 22.90 16.14 3.28
CA THR A 67 21.57 16.02 3.90
C THR A 67 20.71 17.22 3.52
N VAL A 68 19.54 16.94 2.94
CA VAL A 68 18.53 17.97 2.66
C VAL A 68 17.80 18.29 3.97
N ILE A 69 17.69 19.58 4.28
CA ILE A 69 16.95 20.03 5.47
C ILE A 69 15.69 20.75 5.01
N MET A 70 14.54 20.30 5.51
CA MET A 70 13.25 20.91 5.23
C MET A 70 12.62 21.44 6.52
N ASN A 71 12.59 22.76 6.67
CA ASN A 71 11.90 23.40 7.79
C ASN A 71 10.39 23.46 7.53
N LEU A 72 9.62 22.77 8.35
CA LEU A 72 8.17 22.64 8.21
C LEU A 72 7.38 23.76 8.89
N LYS A 73 8.05 24.73 9.51
CA LYS A 73 7.41 25.96 10.07
C LYS A 73 6.23 25.62 11.01
N LYS A 74 6.44 24.69 11.92
CA LYS A 74 5.45 24.18 12.89
C LYS A 74 4.24 23.47 12.27
N LYS A 75 4.33 23.01 11.02
CA LYS A 75 3.27 22.19 10.42
C LYS A 75 3.17 20.83 11.10
N TYR A 76 1.97 20.26 11.06
CA TYR A 76 1.75 18.89 11.50
C TYR A 76 2.31 17.90 10.48
N VAL A 77 2.95 16.86 10.99
CA VAL A 77 3.37 15.68 10.22
C VAL A 77 2.59 14.49 10.71
N THR A 78 1.95 13.78 9.81
CA THR A 78 1.18 12.56 10.09
C THR A 78 1.71 11.42 9.23
N PRO A 79 1.48 10.16 9.59
CA PRO A 79 1.53 9.08 8.60
C PRO A 79 0.64 9.41 7.41
N GLY A 80 1.05 9.00 6.21
CA GLY A 80 0.21 9.15 5.02
C GLY A 80 -1.11 8.40 5.19
N PHE A 81 -2.21 8.95 4.66
CA PHE A 81 -3.52 8.31 4.74
C PHE A 81 -3.55 7.04 3.90
N ALA A 82 -4.35 6.08 4.34
CA ALA A 82 -4.64 4.87 3.61
C ALA A 82 -6.12 4.87 3.20
N ASP A 83 -6.40 4.56 1.94
CA ASP A 83 -7.74 4.22 1.49
C ASP A 83 -7.89 2.69 1.61
N PRO A 84 -8.72 2.19 2.55
CA PRO A 84 -8.76 0.77 2.89
C PRO A 84 -9.50 -0.09 1.86
N HIS A 85 -10.22 0.51 0.91
CA HIS A 85 -10.92 -0.20 -0.15
C HIS A 85 -11.29 0.71 -1.32
N ILE A 86 -10.78 0.42 -2.51
CA ILE A 86 -11.04 1.22 -3.69
C ILE A 86 -10.94 0.42 -5.00
N HIS A 87 -11.78 0.81 -5.98
CA HIS A 87 -11.77 0.31 -7.36
C HIS A 87 -11.13 1.36 -8.28
N VAL A 88 -9.79 1.41 -8.31
CA VAL A 88 -9.05 2.43 -9.09
C VAL A 88 -9.20 2.22 -10.60
N ASP A 89 -9.58 1.02 -11.02
CA ASP A 89 -9.70 0.62 -12.41
C ASP A 89 -11.01 1.04 -13.08
N GLN A 90 -11.94 1.70 -12.36
CA GLN A 90 -13.28 2.00 -12.88
C GLN A 90 -13.37 3.29 -13.68
N ILE A 91 -12.75 4.38 -13.24
CA ILE A 91 -13.08 5.71 -13.74
C ILE A 91 -11.90 6.37 -14.46
N VAL A 92 -10.71 6.28 -13.90
CA VAL A 92 -9.50 6.92 -14.42
C VAL A 92 -8.33 5.96 -14.39
N SER A 93 -7.27 6.27 -15.14
CA SER A 93 -6.06 5.45 -15.06
C SER A 93 -5.45 5.53 -13.65
N PRO A 94 -4.84 4.45 -13.15
CA PRO A 94 -4.16 4.46 -11.85
C PRO A 94 -3.10 5.57 -11.73
N THR A 95 -2.45 5.94 -12.83
CA THR A 95 -1.47 7.04 -12.87
C THR A 95 -2.13 8.39 -12.53
N GLU A 96 -3.26 8.70 -13.15
CA GLU A 96 -3.96 9.96 -12.87
C GLU A 96 -4.61 9.96 -11.49
N PHE A 97 -5.15 8.82 -11.06
CA PHE A 97 -5.68 8.67 -9.72
C PHE A 97 -4.60 8.93 -8.66
N THR A 98 -3.42 8.33 -8.83
CA THR A 98 -2.28 8.49 -7.91
C THR A 98 -1.87 9.95 -7.74
N LYS A 99 -1.83 10.73 -8.82
CA LYS A 99 -1.52 12.17 -8.73
C LYS A 99 -2.50 12.92 -7.83
N LYS A 100 -3.78 12.61 -7.91
CA LYS A 100 -4.82 13.26 -7.10
C LYS A 100 -4.82 12.75 -5.67
N SER A 101 -4.69 11.45 -5.45
CA SER A 101 -4.66 10.85 -4.12
C SER A 101 -3.48 11.37 -3.28
N LEU A 102 -2.30 11.51 -3.88
CA LEU A 102 -1.14 12.08 -3.19
C LEU A 102 -1.35 13.53 -2.77
N LEU A 103 -2.00 14.36 -3.59
CA LEU A 103 -2.35 15.73 -3.23
C LEU A 103 -3.33 15.81 -2.05
N CYS A 104 -4.12 14.76 -1.85
CA CYS A 104 -5.03 14.63 -0.71
C CYS A 104 -4.37 13.92 0.50
N GLY A 105 -3.07 13.60 0.43
CA GLY A 105 -2.34 12.93 1.50
C GLY A 105 -2.53 11.41 1.57
N VAL A 106 -3.22 10.81 0.59
CA VAL A 106 -3.40 9.34 0.52
C VAL A 106 -2.17 8.73 -0.14
N THR A 107 -1.42 7.94 0.62
CA THR A 107 -0.15 7.33 0.21
C THR A 107 -0.22 5.82 0.05
N SER A 108 -1.31 5.19 0.53
CA SER A 108 -1.55 3.76 0.43
C SER A 108 -2.98 3.49 -0.04
N LEU A 109 -3.12 2.58 -0.99
CA LEU A 109 -4.39 2.22 -1.63
C LEU A 109 -4.57 0.70 -1.56
N PHE A 110 -5.70 0.25 -1.02
CA PHE A 110 -6.08 -1.16 -1.01
C PHE A 110 -7.08 -1.39 -2.14
N SER A 111 -6.56 -1.81 -3.28
CA SER A 111 -7.29 -1.87 -4.55
C SER A 111 -7.89 -3.24 -4.80
N ASP A 112 -9.19 -3.26 -5.10
CA ASP A 112 -9.92 -4.42 -5.61
C ASP A 112 -10.24 -4.19 -7.10
N PRO A 113 -9.41 -4.67 -8.05
CA PRO A 113 -9.51 -4.33 -9.48
C PRO A 113 -10.55 -5.21 -10.19
N ILE A 114 -11.82 -4.97 -9.90
CA ILE A 114 -12.94 -5.80 -10.35
C ILE A 114 -13.21 -5.67 -11.86
N ASP A 115 -13.07 -4.49 -12.44
CA ASP A 115 -13.40 -4.25 -13.85
C ASP A 115 -12.33 -4.80 -14.79
N ILE A 116 -11.06 -4.64 -14.42
CA ILE A 116 -9.95 -5.25 -15.14
C ILE A 116 -10.07 -6.78 -15.12
N VAL A 117 -10.44 -7.37 -13.99
CA VAL A 117 -10.62 -8.82 -13.88
C VAL A 117 -11.87 -9.28 -14.62
N SER A 118 -12.96 -8.53 -14.53
CA SER A 118 -14.20 -8.84 -15.27
C SER A 118 -14.01 -8.84 -16.78
N THR A 119 -13.06 -8.04 -17.29
CA THR A 119 -12.78 -7.89 -18.72
C THR A 119 -11.65 -8.81 -19.18
N CYS A 120 -10.53 -8.83 -18.47
CA CYS A 120 -9.29 -9.47 -18.90
C CYS A 120 -8.86 -10.68 -18.04
N GLY A 121 -9.64 -11.03 -17.00
CA GLY A 121 -9.35 -12.15 -16.11
C GLY A 121 -8.03 -12.01 -15.37
N TYR A 122 -7.43 -13.14 -15.01
CA TYR A 122 -6.17 -13.19 -14.24
C TYR A 122 -4.99 -12.51 -14.95
N ARG A 123 -4.95 -12.53 -16.27
CA ARG A 123 -3.91 -11.82 -17.03
C ARG A 123 -4.00 -10.31 -16.79
N GLY A 124 -5.20 -9.75 -16.85
CA GLY A 124 -5.45 -8.34 -16.55
C GLY A 124 -5.05 -7.99 -15.12
N PHE A 125 -5.40 -8.83 -14.15
CA PHE A 125 -4.99 -8.68 -12.76
C PHE A 125 -3.47 -8.53 -12.61
N LYS A 126 -2.70 -9.46 -13.19
CA LYS A 126 -1.23 -9.43 -13.11
C LYS A 126 -0.63 -8.16 -13.72
N GLU A 127 -1.11 -7.76 -14.89
CA GLU A 127 -0.62 -6.53 -15.53
C GLU A 127 -0.99 -5.28 -14.74
N PHE A 128 -2.17 -5.25 -14.12
CA PHE A 128 -2.58 -4.15 -13.26
C PHE A 128 -1.70 -4.04 -12.02
N VAL A 129 -1.40 -5.15 -11.34
CA VAL A 129 -0.47 -5.19 -10.20
C VAL A 129 0.92 -4.71 -10.62
N ARG A 130 1.43 -5.19 -11.77
CA ARG A 130 2.74 -4.77 -12.30
C ARG A 130 2.78 -3.27 -12.58
N MET A 131 1.79 -2.74 -13.29
CA MET A 131 1.71 -1.32 -13.65
C MET A 131 1.64 -0.42 -12.39
N THR A 132 0.84 -0.79 -11.42
CA THR A 132 0.66 0.00 -10.20
C THR A 132 1.86 -0.06 -9.27
N SER A 133 2.69 -1.12 -9.35
CA SER A 133 3.92 -1.24 -8.56
C SER A 133 5.00 -0.20 -8.91
N GLU A 134 4.90 0.44 -10.07
CA GLU A 134 5.80 1.49 -10.55
C GLU A 134 5.35 2.91 -10.12
N LEU A 135 4.16 3.03 -9.52
CA LEU A 135 3.60 4.32 -9.12
C LEU A 135 4.12 4.77 -7.74
N PRO A 136 4.16 6.08 -7.46
CA PRO A 136 4.68 6.60 -6.21
C PRO A 136 3.77 6.33 -5.00
N THR A 137 2.47 6.09 -5.20
CA THR A 137 1.56 5.62 -4.14
C THR A 137 1.74 4.11 -3.96
N ARG A 138 1.73 3.65 -2.72
CA ARG A 138 1.80 2.21 -2.42
C ARG A 138 0.45 1.56 -2.69
N PHE A 139 0.45 0.63 -3.64
CA PHE A 139 -0.71 -0.20 -3.90
C PHE A 139 -0.59 -1.55 -3.20
N PHE A 140 -1.66 -1.92 -2.53
CA PHE A 140 -1.95 -3.27 -2.08
C PHE A 140 -3.17 -3.76 -2.86
N HIS A 141 -3.14 -5.01 -3.29
CA HIS A 141 -4.21 -5.57 -4.11
C HIS A 141 -4.89 -6.73 -3.39
N VAL A 142 -6.17 -6.87 -3.65
CA VAL A 142 -6.91 -8.07 -3.29
C VAL A 142 -7.38 -8.79 -4.56
N VAL A 143 -7.53 -10.09 -4.48
CA VAL A 143 -8.03 -10.90 -5.61
C VAL A 143 -9.55 -10.77 -5.65
N PRO A 144 -10.14 -10.21 -6.71
CA PRO A 144 -11.59 -10.06 -6.79
C PRO A 144 -12.33 -11.40 -6.63
N GLY A 145 -13.18 -11.50 -5.59
CA GLY A 145 -13.77 -12.77 -5.17
C GLY A 145 -15.10 -13.13 -5.83
N GLY A 146 -15.68 -12.27 -6.63
CA GLY A 146 -17.02 -12.46 -7.15
C GLY A 146 -17.25 -12.03 -8.59
N VAL A 147 -16.19 -11.80 -9.36
CA VAL A 147 -16.29 -11.33 -10.74
C VAL A 147 -16.11 -12.46 -11.75
N PRO A 148 -16.78 -12.37 -12.90
CA PRO A 148 -17.76 -11.37 -13.27
C PRO A 148 -19.05 -11.49 -12.44
N VAL A 149 -19.62 -10.34 -12.08
CA VAL A 149 -20.88 -10.29 -11.29
C VAL A 149 -22.03 -10.91 -12.08
N ASP A 150 -22.13 -10.61 -13.36
CA ASP A 150 -23.09 -11.23 -14.29
C ASP A 150 -22.39 -11.60 -15.61
N ARG A 151 -22.43 -12.88 -15.94
CA ARG A 151 -21.82 -13.41 -17.16
C ARG A 151 -22.49 -12.91 -18.46
N LYS A 152 -23.70 -12.39 -18.37
CA LYS A 152 -24.40 -11.84 -19.55
C LYS A 152 -23.77 -10.52 -20.02
N PHE A 153 -23.13 -9.79 -19.09
CA PHE A 153 -22.59 -8.45 -19.35
C PHE A 153 -21.06 -8.40 -19.28
N SER A 154 -20.41 -9.53 -19.01
CA SER A 154 -18.95 -9.59 -18.85
C SER A 154 -18.34 -10.63 -19.77
N HIS A 155 -17.28 -10.25 -20.49
CA HIS A 155 -16.52 -11.14 -21.38
C HIS A 155 -15.36 -11.84 -20.68
N GLY A 156 -14.98 -11.38 -19.49
CA GLY A 156 -13.92 -11.97 -18.70
C GLY A 156 -14.33 -13.29 -18.06
N ARG A 157 -13.36 -14.05 -17.63
CA ARG A 157 -13.57 -15.27 -16.85
C ARG A 157 -13.20 -15.06 -15.39
N GLU A 158 -13.90 -15.76 -14.53
CA GLU A 158 -13.57 -15.80 -13.12
C GLU A 158 -12.11 -16.23 -12.91
N ILE A 159 -11.46 -15.65 -11.92
CA ILE A 159 -10.17 -16.15 -11.43
C ILE A 159 -10.41 -17.55 -10.84
N SER A 160 -9.71 -18.54 -11.35
CA SER A 160 -9.76 -19.89 -10.81
C SER A 160 -9.04 -19.95 -9.47
N LEU A 161 -9.35 -21.00 -8.68
CA LEU A 161 -8.68 -21.23 -7.40
C LEU A 161 -7.16 -21.36 -7.53
N ALA A 162 -6.68 -21.98 -8.63
CA ALA A 162 -5.25 -22.09 -8.90
C ALA A 162 -4.61 -20.74 -9.18
N GLU A 163 -5.28 -19.89 -9.96
CA GLU A 163 -4.84 -18.52 -10.25
C GLU A 163 -4.88 -17.63 -9.00
N ALA A 164 -5.89 -17.77 -8.14
CA ALA A 164 -5.97 -17.06 -6.87
C ALA A 164 -4.78 -17.41 -5.95
N LYS A 165 -4.45 -18.70 -5.82
CA LYS A 165 -3.24 -19.15 -5.10
C LYS A 165 -1.93 -18.60 -5.69
N GLN A 166 -1.87 -18.46 -7.01
CA GLN A 166 -0.70 -17.83 -7.65
C GLN A 166 -0.66 -16.32 -7.38
N ALA A 167 -1.83 -15.66 -7.38
CA ALA A 167 -1.93 -14.23 -7.09
C ALA A 167 -1.40 -13.88 -5.70
N LEU A 168 -1.70 -14.68 -4.67
CA LEU A 168 -1.21 -14.48 -3.30
C LEU A 168 0.31 -14.51 -3.18
N LYS A 169 1.01 -15.10 -4.15
CA LYS A 169 2.49 -15.11 -4.19
C LYS A 169 3.08 -13.83 -4.79
N ILE A 170 2.25 -12.96 -5.35
CA ILE A 170 2.71 -11.70 -5.94
C ILE A 170 2.87 -10.68 -4.81
N PRO A 171 4.05 -10.05 -4.67
CA PRO A 171 4.25 -9.02 -3.65
C PRO A 171 3.21 -7.90 -3.74
N GLY A 172 2.58 -7.56 -2.62
CA GLY A 172 1.52 -6.54 -2.56
C GLY A 172 0.11 -7.06 -2.79
N VAL A 173 -0.07 -8.36 -3.07
CA VAL A 173 -1.38 -9.01 -3.06
C VAL A 173 -1.62 -9.60 -1.68
N LEU A 174 -2.71 -9.16 -1.03
CA LEU A 174 -2.95 -9.41 0.39
C LEU A 174 -3.93 -10.54 0.69
N GLY A 175 -4.88 -10.79 -0.20
CA GLY A 175 -5.95 -11.77 0.10
C GLY A 175 -7.09 -11.71 -0.91
N LEU A 176 -8.26 -12.15 -0.47
CA LEU A 176 -9.50 -12.11 -1.25
C LEU A 176 -10.17 -10.74 -1.10
N GLY A 177 -10.64 -10.18 -2.21
CA GLY A 177 -11.44 -8.97 -2.27
C GLY A 177 -12.92 -9.22 -1.97
N GLU A 178 -13.78 -8.35 -2.46
CA GLU A 178 -15.21 -8.44 -2.21
C GLU A 178 -15.84 -9.73 -2.78
N VAL A 179 -16.68 -10.36 -1.96
CA VAL A 179 -17.53 -11.47 -2.39
C VAL A 179 -18.93 -10.93 -2.61
N PHE A 180 -19.22 -10.44 -3.80
CA PHE A 180 -20.47 -9.75 -4.14
C PHE A 180 -21.75 -10.56 -3.92
N SER A 181 -21.67 -11.88 -4.05
CA SER A 181 -22.85 -12.74 -3.92
C SER A 181 -23.00 -13.28 -2.51
N TRP A 182 -23.58 -12.48 -1.64
CA TRP A 182 -23.90 -12.93 -0.29
C TRP A 182 -24.83 -14.15 -0.30
N THR A 183 -25.71 -14.28 -1.30
CA THR A 183 -26.56 -15.47 -1.50
C THR A 183 -25.77 -16.75 -1.76
N LYS A 184 -24.62 -16.66 -2.45
CA LYS A 184 -23.74 -17.83 -2.62
C LYS A 184 -23.08 -18.22 -1.30
N VAL A 185 -22.75 -17.25 -0.46
CA VAL A 185 -22.18 -17.49 0.88
C VAL A 185 -23.22 -18.15 1.79
N THR A 186 -24.41 -17.57 1.89
CA THR A 186 -25.47 -18.10 2.78
C THR A 186 -26.02 -19.45 2.34
N LYS A 187 -26.05 -19.72 1.02
CA LYS A 187 -26.42 -21.04 0.46
C LYS A 187 -25.25 -22.02 0.43
N ARG A 188 -24.09 -21.63 0.94
CA ARG A 188 -22.88 -22.48 1.01
C ARG A 188 -22.49 -23.03 -0.36
N ASP A 189 -22.51 -22.18 -1.39
CA ASP A 189 -22.07 -22.57 -2.74
C ASP A 189 -20.67 -23.19 -2.67
N PRO A 190 -20.48 -24.44 -3.13
CA PRO A 190 -19.22 -25.17 -2.92
C PRO A 190 -17.99 -24.46 -3.47
N LYS A 191 -18.14 -23.76 -4.60
CA LYS A 191 -17.04 -23.03 -5.24
C LYS A 191 -16.66 -21.81 -4.40
N THR A 192 -17.64 -21.04 -3.95
CA THR A 192 -17.43 -19.87 -3.08
C THR A 192 -16.81 -20.29 -1.74
N MET A 193 -17.33 -21.35 -1.11
CA MET A 193 -16.77 -21.85 0.14
C MET A 193 -15.33 -22.33 -0.03
N LYS A 194 -15.04 -23.03 -1.12
CA LYS A 194 -13.68 -23.50 -1.41
C LYS A 194 -12.70 -22.32 -1.64
N MET A 195 -13.14 -21.24 -2.29
CA MET A 195 -12.35 -20.04 -2.47
C MET A 195 -12.03 -19.38 -1.11
N LEU A 196 -13.06 -19.17 -0.29
CA LEU A 196 -12.93 -18.58 1.04
C LEU A 196 -11.95 -19.38 1.92
N SER A 197 -12.15 -20.71 2.05
CA SER A 197 -11.26 -21.54 2.87
C SER A 197 -9.82 -21.52 2.37
N THR A 198 -9.63 -21.56 1.04
CA THR A 198 -8.29 -21.52 0.46
C THR A 198 -7.57 -20.22 0.76
N MET A 199 -8.27 -19.09 0.73
CA MET A 199 -7.65 -17.80 1.03
C MET A 199 -7.27 -17.68 2.49
N LEU A 200 -8.11 -18.18 3.41
CA LEU A 200 -7.83 -18.22 4.85
C LEU A 200 -6.68 -19.17 5.22
N GLU A 201 -6.46 -20.23 4.44
CA GLU A 201 -5.36 -21.19 4.67
C GLU A 201 -3.98 -20.66 4.24
N ASN A 202 -3.94 -19.54 3.49
CA ASN A 202 -2.72 -18.98 2.92
C ASN A 202 -2.39 -17.58 3.46
N ASP A 203 -2.96 -17.21 4.59
CA ASP A 203 -2.63 -16.00 5.36
C ASP A 203 -1.29 -16.14 6.10
#